data_95bc95173c0439552b70699999588594
#
_entry.id   95bc95173c0439552b70699999588594
#
_cell.length_a   1.000
_cell.length_b   1.000
_cell.length_c   1.000
_cell.angle_alpha   90.00
_cell.angle_beta   90.00
_cell.angle_gamma   90.00
#
_symmetry.space_group_name_H-M   'P 1'
#
loop_
_entity.id
_entity.type
_entity.pdbx_description
1 polymer ?
#
loop_
_entity_poly.entity_id
_entity_poly.type
_entity_poly.pdbx_seq_one_letter_code
_entity_poly.pdbx_strand_id
1 'polypeptide(L)'
;MLQGHRDLKVYQLAYKLAMEIFHLSKAFPKEEIYSLTDQIRRSSRSVPANLAEGFRKRRYPNMFVSKLTDCDAEGTETQVWLDFAFDCGYLSKENRDRLTAGCEEVGKMLSGMMADPERFAPA
;
A
#
# COMPACT_ATOMS: atom_id res chain seq x y z
N MET A 1 4.39 23.01 1.04
CA MET A 1 4.17 22.59 2.43
C MET A 1 3.04 21.55 2.49
N LEU A 2 3.25 20.48 3.23
CA LEU A 2 2.25 19.42 3.37
C LEU A 2 1.11 19.89 4.27
N GLN A 3 -0.12 19.87 3.74
CA GLN A 3 -1.31 20.28 4.49
C GLN A 3 -2.12 19.07 4.95
N GLY A 4 -2.02 17.96 4.23
CA GLY A 4 -2.75 16.74 4.55
C GLY A 4 -2.07 15.52 3.94
N HIS A 5 -2.58 14.35 4.31
CA HIS A 5 -2.03 13.09 3.82
C HIS A 5 -2.09 12.97 2.30
N ARG A 6 -3.06 13.64 1.65
CA ARG A 6 -3.21 13.59 0.19
C ARG A 6 -2.06 14.25 -0.56
N ASP A 7 -1.29 15.10 0.12
CA ASP A 7 -0.11 15.74 -0.46
C ASP A 7 1.11 14.82 -0.48
N LEU A 8 1.09 13.73 0.27
CA LEU A 8 2.18 12.76 0.29
C LEU A 8 2.21 11.97 -1.01
N LYS A 9 3.37 11.98 -1.69
CA LYS A 9 3.55 11.21 -2.93
C LYS A 9 3.36 9.71 -2.70
N VAL A 10 3.83 9.21 -1.55
CA VAL A 10 3.67 7.79 -1.21
C VAL A 10 2.18 7.42 -1.06
N TYR A 11 1.38 8.33 -0.49
CA TYR A 11 -0.07 8.11 -0.40
C TYR A 11 -0.69 8.03 -1.80
N GLN A 12 -0.34 8.97 -2.66
CA GLN A 12 -0.88 9.03 -4.02
C GLN A 12 -0.54 7.75 -4.80
N LEU A 13 0.69 7.28 -4.69
CA LEU A 13 1.12 6.04 -5.34
C LEU A 13 0.38 4.82 -4.76
N ALA A 14 0.31 4.71 -3.43
CA ALA A 14 -0.37 3.59 -2.78
C ALA A 14 -1.85 3.55 -3.12
N TYR A 15 -2.51 4.71 -3.17
CA TYR A 15 -3.91 4.81 -3.55
C TYR A 15 -4.11 4.34 -5.01
N LYS A 16 -3.26 4.81 -5.91
CA LYS A 16 -3.32 4.42 -7.31
C LYS A 16 -3.15 2.90 -7.48
N LEU A 17 -2.19 2.31 -6.77
CA LEU A 17 -1.97 0.86 -6.82
C LEU A 17 -3.20 0.10 -6.34
N ALA A 18 -3.81 0.54 -5.25
CA ALA A 18 -5.03 -0.09 -4.72
C ALA A 18 -6.18 -0.01 -5.74
N MET A 19 -6.31 1.11 -6.44
CA MET A 19 -7.34 1.25 -7.47
C MET A 19 -7.07 0.37 -8.69
N GLU A 20 -5.82 0.26 -9.11
CA GLU A 20 -5.46 -0.65 -10.21
C GLU A 20 -5.77 -2.10 -9.83
N ILE A 21 -5.43 -2.50 -8.61
CA ILE A 21 -5.73 -3.84 -8.11
C ILE A 21 -7.24 -4.06 -8.05
N PHE A 22 -8.00 -3.07 -7.61
CA PHE A 22 -9.46 -3.16 -7.61
C PHE A 22 -10.00 -3.47 -9.02
N HIS A 23 -9.56 -2.72 -10.02
CA HIS A 23 -10.03 -2.91 -11.39
C HIS A 23 -9.62 -4.27 -11.96
N LEU A 24 -8.36 -4.67 -11.76
CA LEU A 24 -7.88 -5.97 -12.25
C LEU A 24 -8.56 -7.13 -11.54
N SER A 25 -8.84 -7.00 -10.25
CA SER A 25 -9.46 -8.07 -9.46
C SER A 25 -10.92 -8.31 -9.81
N LYS A 26 -11.56 -7.42 -10.56
CA LYS A 26 -12.92 -7.66 -11.07
C LYS A 26 -12.97 -8.88 -12.00
N ALA A 27 -11.85 -9.23 -12.64
CA ALA A 27 -11.75 -10.38 -13.51
C ALA A 27 -11.40 -11.68 -12.76
N PHE A 28 -11.14 -11.61 -11.47
CA PHE A 28 -10.88 -12.82 -10.66
C PHE A 28 -12.15 -13.68 -10.59
N PRO A 29 -12.01 -15.02 -10.51
CA PRO A 29 -13.20 -15.89 -10.46
C PRO A 29 -14.04 -15.60 -9.21
N LYS A 30 -15.35 -15.81 -9.37
CA LYS A 30 -16.32 -15.58 -8.27
C LYS A 30 -16.01 -16.41 -7.03
N GLU A 31 -15.42 -17.58 -7.20
CA GLU A 31 -15.04 -18.45 -6.09
C GLU A 31 -14.00 -17.83 -5.17
N GLU A 32 -13.28 -16.80 -5.64
CA GLU A 32 -12.26 -16.11 -4.87
C GLU A 32 -12.78 -14.86 -4.14
N ILE A 33 -14.07 -14.52 -4.28
CA ILE A 33 -14.57 -13.23 -3.79
C ILE A 33 -14.40 -13.06 -2.27
N TYR A 34 -14.51 -14.16 -1.51
CA TYR A 34 -14.32 -14.16 -0.04
C TYR A 34 -12.95 -14.65 0.38
N SER A 35 -12.04 -14.85 -0.55
CA SER A 35 -10.68 -15.30 -0.27
C SER A 35 -9.67 -14.35 -0.91
N LEU A 36 -9.04 -14.71 -2.04
CA LEU A 36 -7.99 -13.91 -2.65
C LEU A 36 -8.46 -12.48 -3.01
N THR A 37 -9.63 -12.35 -3.63
CA THR A 37 -10.16 -11.05 -4.04
C THR A 37 -10.33 -10.11 -2.83
N ASP A 38 -10.95 -10.63 -1.78
CA ASP A 38 -11.15 -9.87 -0.55
C ASP A 38 -9.82 -9.47 0.09
N GLN A 39 -8.89 -10.43 0.20
CA GLN A 39 -7.60 -10.20 0.85
C GLN A 39 -6.74 -9.17 0.12
N ILE A 40 -6.66 -9.25 -1.20
CA ILE A 40 -5.82 -8.31 -1.97
C ILE A 40 -6.40 -6.90 -1.94
N ARG A 41 -7.72 -6.78 -1.98
CA ARG A 41 -8.38 -5.48 -1.88
C ARG A 41 -8.19 -4.88 -0.50
N ARG A 42 -8.31 -5.69 0.54
CA ARG A 42 -8.15 -5.24 1.92
C ARG A 42 -6.73 -4.80 2.20
N SER A 43 -5.74 -5.62 1.86
CA SER A 43 -4.33 -5.28 2.13
C SER A 43 -3.87 -4.05 1.33
N SER A 44 -4.24 -3.97 0.05
CA SER A 44 -3.82 -2.83 -0.77
C SER A 44 -4.44 -1.53 -0.30
N ARG A 45 -5.70 -1.54 0.13
CA ARG A 45 -6.38 -0.34 0.67
C ARG A 45 -5.85 0.05 2.04
N SER A 46 -5.35 -0.92 2.80
CA SER A 46 -4.81 -0.66 4.14
C SER A 46 -3.54 0.19 4.10
N VAL A 47 -2.79 0.17 2.98
CA VAL A 47 -1.59 1.00 2.86
C VAL A 47 -1.95 2.50 2.89
N PRO A 48 -2.77 3.02 1.98
CA PRO A 48 -3.14 4.43 2.05
C PRO A 48 -3.94 4.78 3.30
N ALA A 49 -4.77 3.87 3.82
CA ALA A 49 -5.54 4.12 5.04
C ALA A 49 -4.62 4.33 6.24
N ASN A 50 -3.62 3.46 6.43
CA ASN A 50 -2.66 3.60 7.52
C ASN A 50 -1.76 4.82 7.32
N LEU A 51 -1.43 5.19 6.08
CA LEU A 51 -0.67 6.41 5.80
C LEU A 51 -1.44 7.65 6.26
N ALA A 52 -2.74 7.72 5.96
CA ALA A 52 -3.58 8.84 6.39
C ALA A 52 -3.63 8.94 7.91
N GLU A 53 -3.83 7.81 8.59
CA GLU A 53 -3.85 7.75 10.05
C GLU A 53 -2.50 8.13 10.63
N GLY A 54 -1.42 7.63 10.05
CA GLY A 54 -0.05 7.93 10.48
C GLY A 54 0.28 9.42 10.34
N PHE A 55 -0.16 10.04 9.26
CA PHE A 55 0.05 11.47 9.04
C PHE A 55 -0.55 12.31 10.18
N ARG A 56 -1.69 11.90 10.69
CA ARG A 56 -2.33 12.57 11.84
C ARG A 56 -1.50 12.44 13.12
N LYS A 57 -0.63 11.43 13.21
CA LYS A 57 0.20 11.13 14.38
C LYS A 57 1.63 11.66 14.26
N ARG A 58 1.94 12.42 13.20
CA ARG A 58 3.31 12.83 12.90
C ARG A 58 3.96 13.72 13.93
N ARG A 59 3.18 14.34 14.83
CA ARG A 59 3.69 15.08 15.98
C ARG A 59 4.47 14.16 16.92
N TYR A 60 4.12 12.87 16.97
CA TYR A 60 4.70 11.88 17.85
C TYR A 60 5.51 10.90 17.01
N PRO A 61 6.85 11.12 16.86
CA PRO A 61 7.66 10.34 15.92
C PRO A 61 7.52 8.82 16.05
N ASN A 62 7.48 8.30 17.28
CA ASN A 62 7.37 6.85 17.48
C ASN A 62 6.03 6.31 17.01
N MET A 63 4.95 7.05 17.22
CA MET A 63 3.62 6.65 16.75
C MET A 63 3.54 6.73 15.23
N PHE A 64 4.13 7.76 14.65
CA PHE A 64 4.20 7.94 13.21
C PHE A 64 4.95 6.77 12.56
N VAL A 65 6.16 6.47 13.05
CA VAL A 65 6.97 5.36 12.53
C VAL A 65 6.23 4.02 12.69
N SER A 66 5.56 3.81 13.82
CA SER A 66 4.77 2.58 14.04
C SER A 66 3.70 2.41 12.96
N LYS A 67 2.98 3.49 12.60
CA LYS A 67 1.98 3.42 11.53
C LYS A 67 2.62 3.19 10.16
N LEU A 68 3.80 3.73 9.92
CA LEU A 68 4.52 3.49 8.68
C LEU A 68 4.96 2.03 8.56
N THR A 69 5.32 1.39 9.67
CA THR A 69 5.63 -0.05 9.66
C THR A 69 4.39 -0.89 9.33
N ASP A 70 3.21 -0.46 9.79
CA ASP A 70 1.95 -1.12 9.44
C ASP A 70 1.70 -1.01 7.91
N CYS A 71 1.97 0.16 7.33
CA CYS A 71 1.86 0.35 5.89
C CYS A 71 2.78 -0.60 5.13
N ASP A 72 4.03 -0.71 5.57
CA ASP A 72 5.02 -1.58 4.94
C ASP A 72 4.60 -3.04 5.01
N ALA A 73 4.09 -3.48 6.15
CA ALA A 73 3.60 -4.85 6.32
C ALA A 73 2.42 -5.14 5.38
N GLU A 74 1.48 -4.22 5.26
CA GLU A 74 0.32 -4.38 4.37
C GLU A 74 0.74 -4.37 2.89
N GLY A 75 1.73 -3.56 2.53
CA GLY A 75 2.29 -3.56 1.18
C GLY A 75 2.98 -4.87 0.84
N THR A 76 3.68 -5.46 1.80
CA THR A 76 4.30 -6.78 1.64
C THR A 76 3.25 -7.87 1.49
N GLU A 77 2.20 -7.83 2.31
CA GLU A 77 1.08 -8.77 2.20
C GLU A 77 0.44 -8.67 0.81
N THR A 78 0.28 -7.47 0.28
CA THR A 78 -0.27 -7.27 -1.06
C THR A 78 0.57 -7.97 -2.12
N GLN A 79 1.90 -7.93 -1.99
CA GLN A 79 2.79 -8.63 -2.91
C GLN A 79 2.59 -10.15 -2.86
N VAL A 80 2.34 -10.69 -1.67
CA VAL A 80 2.03 -12.12 -1.52
C VAL A 80 0.77 -12.47 -2.31
N TRP A 81 -0.29 -11.66 -2.17
CA TRP A 81 -1.52 -11.91 -2.91
C TRP A 81 -1.37 -11.73 -4.42
N LEU A 82 -0.50 -10.81 -4.87
CA LEU A 82 -0.17 -10.68 -6.28
C LEU A 82 0.49 -11.95 -6.83
N ASP A 83 1.38 -12.55 -6.05
CA ASP A 83 2.02 -13.82 -6.44
C ASP A 83 1.00 -14.94 -6.55
N PHE A 84 0.07 -15.05 -5.59
CA PHE A 84 -1.02 -16.03 -5.68
C PHE A 84 -1.88 -15.79 -6.92
N ALA A 85 -2.25 -14.55 -7.19
CA ALA A 85 -3.08 -14.22 -8.34
C ALA A 85 -2.40 -14.61 -9.66
N PHE A 86 -1.09 -14.39 -9.75
CA PHE A 86 -0.32 -14.80 -10.92
C PHE A 86 -0.23 -16.33 -11.04
N ASP A 87 0.14 -17.00 -9.95
CA ASP A 87 0.32 -18.44 -9.96
C ASP A 87 -0.99 -19.19 -10.23
N CYS A 88 -2.13 -18.62 -9.82
CA CYS A 88 -3.45 -19.17 -10.11
C CYS A 88 -3.95 -18.84 -11.53
N GLY A 89 -3.20 -18.05 -12.29
CA GLY A 89 -3.58 -17.70 -13.65
C GLY A 89 -4.60 -16.57 -13.76
N TYR A 90 -4.81 -15.79 -12.69
CA TYR A 90 -5.79 -14.70 -12.70
C TYR A 90 -5.19 -13.37 -13.11
N LEU A 91 -3.88 -13.26 -13.15
CA LEU A 91 -3.16 -12.03 -13.41
C LEU A 91 -1.99 -12.32 -14.34
N SER A 92 -1.76 -11.46 -15.33
CA SER A 92 -0.64 -11.62 -16.25
C SER A 92 0.68 -11.37 -15.52
N LYS A 93 1.77 -11.95 -16.05
CA LYS A 93 3.10 -11.70 -15.52
C LYS A 93 3.44 -10.22 -15.59
N GLU A 94 3.10 -9.55 -16.70
CA GLU A 94 3.34 -8.12 -16.89
C GLU A 94 2.65 -7.29 -15.80
N ASN A 95 1.38 -7.55 -15.53
CA ASN A 95 0.65 -6.83 -14.50
C ASN A 95 1.18 -7.16 -13.10
N ARG A 96 1.48 -8.43 -12.83
CA ARG A 96 2.06 -8.84 -11.55
C ARG A 96 3.38 -8.10 -11.31
N ASP A 97 4.28 -8.08 -12.28
CA ASP A 97 5.60 -7.47 -12.12
C ASP A 97 5.48 -5.96 -11.95
N ARG A 98 4.59 -5.31 -12.71
CA ARG A 98 4.37 -3.86 -12.61
C ARG A 98 3.82 -3.47 -11.24
N LEU A 99 2.83 -4.19 -10.75
CA LEU A 99 2.23 -3.90 -9.46
C LEU A 99 3.18 -4.20 -8.32
N THR A 100 3.96 -5.28 -8.41
CA THR A 100 4.99 -5.60 -7.43
C THR A 100 6.04 -4.48 -7.36
N ALA A 101 6.49 -3.98 -8.52
CA ALA A 101 7.44 -2.87 -8.57
C ALA A 101 6.85 -1.62 -7.91
N GLY A 102 5.56 -1.35 -8.10
CA GLY A 102 4.87 -0.24 -7.43
C GLY A 102 4.86 -0.40 -5.91
N CYS A 103 4.57 -1.61 -5.43
CA CYS A 103 4.60 -1.89 -3.98
C CYS A 103 6.01 -1.72 -3.41
N GLU A 104 7.03 -2.14 -4.14
CA GLU A 104 8.42 -1.97 -3.72
C GLU A 104 8.82 -0.50 -3.67
N GLU A 105 8.35 0.30 -4.62
CA GLU A 105 8.57 1.75 -4.62
C GLU A 105 7.94 2.40 -3.38
N VAL A 106 6.70 2.02 -3.05
CA VAL A 106 6.05 2.47 -1.81
C VAL A 106 6.91 2.10 -0.60
N GLY A 107 7.41 0.87 -0.55
CA GLY A 107 8.27 0.41 0.54
C GLY A 107 9.53 1.25 0.70
N LYS A 108 10.18 1.61 -0.40
CA LYS A 108 11.37 2.48 -0.38
C LYS A 108 11.02 3.87 0.16
N MET A 109 9.90 4.43 -0.27
CA MET A 109 9.45 5.74 0.22
C MET A 109 9.15 5.70 1.71
N LEU A 110 8.51 4.62 2.18
CA LEU A 110 8.22 4.44 3.61
C LEU A 110 9.52 4.33 4.41
N SER A 111 10.50 3.59 3.92
CA SER A 111 11.81 3.47 4.59
C SER A 111 12.49 4.82 4.74
N GLY A 112 12.43 5.66 3.71
CA GLY A 112 12.97 7.02 3.77
C GLY A 112 12.27 7.88 4.82
N MET A 113 10.95 7.75 4.91
CA MET A 113 10.16 8.49 5.91
C MET A 113 10.48 8.02 7.33
N MET A 114 10.62 6.70 7.52
CA MET A 114 10.96 6.12 8.83
C MET A 114 12.36 6.50 9.30
N ALA A 115 13.27 6.72 8.35
CA ALA A 115 14.65 7.11 8.67
C ALA A 115 14.74 8.55 9.18
N ASP A 116 13.78 9.40 8.83
CA ASP A 116 13.77 10.82 9.24
C ASP A 116 12.33 11.30 9.50
N PRO A 117 11.69 10.75 10.55
CA PRO A 117 10.28 11.08 10.81
C PRO A 117 10.08 12.54 11.20
N GLU A 118 11.10 13.19 11.75
CA GLU A 118 11.00 14.58 12.22
C GLU A 118 10.81 15.57 11.06
N ARG A 119 11.24 15.20 9.86
CA ARG A 119 11.02 16.00 8.66
C ARG A 119 9.53 16.24 8.39
N PHE A 120 8.66 15.37 8.88
CA PHE A 120 7.22 15.44 8.69
C PHE A 120 6.48 16.04 9.87
N ALA A 121 7.18 16.33 10.97
CA ALA A 121 6.56 16.91 12.16
C ALA A 121 5.94 18.28 11.83
N PRO A 122 4.81 18.62 12.47
CA PRO A 122 4.20 19.95 12.27
C PRO A 122 5.11 21.02 12.85
N ALA A 123 5.06 22.18 12.25
CA ALA A 123 5.84 23.36 12.65
C ALA A 123 5.44 23.85 14.07
#